data_2f4c9e7e109448d1c49bd67b2dfb8b12
#
_entry.id   2f4c9e7e109448d1c49bd67b2dfb8b12
#
_cell.length_a   1.000
_cell.length_b   1.000
_cell.length_c   1.000
_cell.angle_alpha   90.00
_cell.angle_beta   90.00
_cell.angle_gamma   90.00
#
_symmetry.space_group_name_H-M   'P 1'
#
loop_
_entity.id
_entity.type
_entity.pdbx_description
1 polymer ?
#
loop_
_entity_poly.entity_id
_entity_poly.type
_entity_poly.pdbx_seq_one_letter_code
_entity_poly.pdbx_strand_id
1 'polypeptide(L)'
;METYSHAFFTWALAKHGVKAGRAAGIAGAAGATVPDLPSFAGTAYYVGTAYLWEGWSSMHSEELLDEIYFHGPFGATGSALHSAMPVVALLLVYWVFGLGRRDRRRILLWFLLGWFGHTIADFLTHVDDTRPLLWPIWDWEWSSPVSYYNRLYYGREFFIVSHGLMLLIISWLLLKRIVGQKRRRTLLPDRSVKRPPA
;
A
#
# COMPACT_ATOMS: atom_id res chain seq x y z
N MET A 1 5.19 -1.46 7.50
CA MET A 1 3.73 -1.40 7.89
C MET A 1 2.99 -2.48 7.10
N GLU A 2 1.81 -2.96 7.53
CA GLU A 2 1.11 -4.03 6.77
C GLU A 2 0.71 -3.55 5.36
N THR A 3 0.86 -4.42 4.36
CA THR A 3 0.60 -4.12 2.93
C THR A 3 -0.77 -3.51 2.67
N TYR A 4 -1.82 -4.01 3.34
CA TYR A 4 -3.18 -3.47 3.18
C TYR A 4 -3.32 -2.06 3.75
N SER A 5 -2.54 -1.71 4.78
CA SER A 5 -2.51 -0.37 5.36
C SER A 5 -1.90 0.64 4.38
N HIS A 6 -0.78 0.29 3.74
CA HIS A 6 -0.18 1.10 2.65
C HIS A 6 -1.18 1.35 1.53
N ALA A 7 -1.83 0.28 1.05
CA ALA A 7 -2.82 0.36 -0.01
C ALA A 7 -4.01 1.24 0.39
N PHE A 8 -4.54 1.06 1.60
CA PHE A 8 -5.69 1.82 2.10
C PHE A 8 -5.38 3.31 2.25
N PHE A 9 -4.29 3.67 2.92
CA PHE A 9 -3.96 5.07 3.16
C PHE A 9 -3.64 5.79 1.85
N THR A 10 -2.94 5.15 0.93
CA THR A 10 -2.68 5.73 -0.40
C THR A 10 -3.96 5.91 -1.20
N TRP A 11 -4.86 4.91 -1.21
CA TRP A 11 -6.17 5.03 -1.85
C TRP A 11 -7.01 6.16 -1.25
N ALA A 12 -7.07 6.25 0.08
CA ALA A 12 -7.83 7.26 0.78
C ALA A 12 -7.29 8.67 0.49
N LEU A 13 -5.98 8.84 0.54
CA LEU A 13 -5.31 10.10 0.21
C LEU A 13 -5.58 10.52 -1.23
N ALA A 14 -5.33 9.64 -2.20
CA ALA A 14 -5.51 9.95 -3.62
C ALA A 14 -6.96 10.29 -3.96
N LYS A 15 -7.90 9.46 -3.53
CA LYS A 15 -9.30 9.57 -3.92
C LYS A 15 -10.08 10.59 -3.10
N HIS A 16 -9.84 10.66 -1.80
CA HIS A 16 -10.65 11.46 -0.87
C HIS A 16 -9.92 12.68 -0.31
N GLY A 17 -8.62 12.60 -0.08
CA GLY A 17 -7.78 13.72 0.33
C GLY A 17 -7.54 14.69 -0.84
N VAL A 18 -6.73 14.29 -1.80
CA VAL A 18 -6.32 15.11 -2.95
C VAL A 18 -7.40 15.17 -4.04
N LYS A 19 -8.40 14.29 -3.98
CA LYS A 19 -9.51 14.21 -4.96
C LYS A 19 -9.03 13.94 -6.40
N ALA A 20 -7.96 13.17 -6.55
CA ALA A 20 -7.39 12.81 -7.85
C ALA A 20 -8.28 11.86 -8.68
N GLY A 21 -9.35 11.30 -8.07
CA GLY A 21 -10.32 10.44 -8.73
C GLY A 21 -10.16 8.95 -8.40
N ARG A 22 -11.15 8.14 -8.85
CA ARG A 22 -11.20 6.70 -8.54
C ARG A 22 -10.02 5.93 -9.15
N ALA A 23 -9.69 6.22 -10.41
CA ALA A 23 -8.60 5.52 -11.11
C ALA A 23 -7.25 5.77 -10.44
N ALA A 24 -6.96 7.03 -10.07
CA ALA A 24 -5.77 7.41 -9.33
C ALA A 24 -5.70 6.72 -7.95
N GLY A 25 -6.84 6.65 -7.22
CA GLY A 25 -6.89 5.95 -5.95
C GLY A 25 -6.59 4.45 -6.07
N ILE A 26 -7.15 3.77 -7.06
CA ILE A 26 -6.88 2.35 -7.31
C ILE A 26 -5.41 2.15 -7.73
N ALA A 27 -4.89 2.99 -8.60
CA ALA A 27 -3.50 2.93 -9.05
C ALA A 27 -2.52 3.16 -7.90
N GLY A 28 -2.80 4.14 -7.03
CA GLY A 28 -2.00 4.39 -5.84
C GLY A 28 -1.99 3.21 -4.87
N ALA A 29 -3.15 2.61 -4.61
CA ALA A 29 -3.23 1.38 -3.81
C ALA A 29 -2.41 0.25 -4.43
N ALA A 30 -2.53 0.02 -5.75
CA ALA A 30 -1.75 -0.99 -6.46
C ALA A 30 -0.24 -0.71 -6.37
N GLY A 31 0.19 0.52 -6.60
CA GLY A 31 1.60 0.91 -6.44
C GLY A 31 2.13 0.68 -5.03
N ALA A 32 1.29 0.96 -4.03
CA ALA A 32 1.62 0.74 -2.63
C ALA A 32 1.70 -0.76 -2.21
N THR A 33 1.32 -1.69 -3.06
CA THR A 33 1.48 -3.13 -2.81
C THR A 33 2.69 -3.74 -3.53
N VAL A 34 3.27 -3.03 -4.51
CA VAL A 34 4.34 -3.56 -5.37
C VAL A 34 5.57 -4.04 -4.61
N PRO A 35 6.10 -3.30 -3.61
CA PRO A 35 7.30 -3.73 -2.90
C PRO A 35 7.15 -5.09 -2.20
N ASP A 36 5.94 -5.42 -1.73
CA ASP A 36 5.67 -6.65 -1.00
C ASP A 36 5.37 -7.86 -1.92
N LEU A 37 5.09 -7.64 -3.20
CA LEU A 37 4.74 -8.73 -4.13
C LEU A 37 5.79 -9.85 -4.19
N PRO A 38 7.12 -9.55 -4.20
CA PRO A 38 8.11 -10.61 -4.18
C PRO A 38 8.04 -11.47 -2.92
N SER A 39 7.81 -10.88 -1.75
CA SER A 39 7.67 -11.61 -0.49
C SER A 39 6.44 -12.52 -0.49
N PHE A 40 5.31 -12.05 -1.05
CA PHE A 40 4.13 -12.91 -1.23
C PHE A 40 4.39 -14.04 -2.23
N ALA A 41 5.07 -13.75 -3.34
CA ALA A 41 5.43 -14.77 -4.33
C ALA A 41 6.42 -15.78 -3.75
N GLY A 42 7.43 -15.32 -3.01
CA GLY A 42 8.39 -16.16 -2.30
C GLY A 42 7.70 -17.04 -1.26
N THR A 43 6.82 -16.45 -0.44
CA THR A 43 6.02 -17.22 0.52
C THR A 43 5.20 -18.30 -0.17
N ALA A 44 4.49 -17.96 -1.24
CA ALA A 44 3.69 -18.95 -1.98
C ALA A 44 4.55 -20.06 -2.59
N TYR A 45 5.72 -19.72 -3.12
CA TYR A 45 6.64 -20.68 -3.71
C TYR A 45 7.28 -21.59 -2.65
N TYR A 46 7.95 -21.03 -1.64
CA TYR A 46 8.70 -21.81 -0.65
C TYR A 46 7.79 -22.57 0.30
N VAL A 47 6.71 -21.95 0.79
CA VAL A 47 5.73 -22.64 1.63
C VAL A 47 5.01 -23.72 0.83
N GLY A 48 4.66 -23.45 -0.43
CA GLY A 48 4.03 -24.44 -1.31
C GLY A 48 4.95 -25.64 -1.58
N THR A 49 6.23 -25.41 -1.87
CA THR A 49 7.22 -26.48 -2.10
C THR A 49 7.52 -27.26 -0.83
N ALA A 50 7.75 -26.58 0.31
CA ALA A 50 7.98 -27.23 1.59
C ALA A 50 6.77 -28.09 2.03
N TYR A 51 5.54 -27.57 1.86
CA TYR A 51 4.33 -28.32 2.16
C TYR A 51 4.18 -29.60 1.30
N LEU A 52 4.46 -29.46 -0.01
CA LEU A 52 4.27 -30.56 -0.97
C LEU A 52 5.37 -31.65 -0.89
N TRP A 53 6.62 -31.27 -0.56
CA TRP A 53 7.78 -32.16 -0.66
C TRP A 53 8.35 -32.58 0.69
N GLU A 54 8.35 -31.69 1.69
CA GLU A 54 9.07 -31.89 2.96
C GLU A 54 8.12 -31.99 4.18
N GLY A 55 6.85 -31.66 3.98
CA GLY A 55 5.85 -31.65 5.04
C GLY A 55 5.83 -30.38 5.88
N TRP A 56 4.85 -30.29 6.79
CA TRP A 56 4.51 -29.07 7.51
C TRP A 56 5.60 -28.58 8.48
N SER A 57 6.48 -29.46 8.95
CA SER A 57 7.49 -29.14 9.97
C SER A 57 8.60 -28.19 9.51
N SER A 58 8.86 -28.10 8.20
CA SER A 58 9.89 -27.24 7.64
C SER A 58 9.44 -25.79 7.43
N MET A 59 8.16 -25.48 7.57
CA MET A 59 7.58 -24.19 7.20
C MET A 59 7.88 -23.04 8.18
N HIS A 60 8.49 -23.30 9.33
CA HIS A 60 8.76 -22.31 10.38
C HIS A 60 10.26 -22.12 10.66
N SER A 61 11.14 -22.52 9.73
CA SER A 61 12.57 -22.28 9.91
C SER A 61 12.90 -20.80 9.70
N GLU A 62 13.78 -20.25 10.52
CA GLU A 62 14.33 -18.90 10.35
C GLU A 62 14.99 -18.76 8.98
N GLU A 63 15.66 -19.81 8.49
CA GLU A 63 16.28 -19.87 7.17
C GLU A 63 15.26 -19.66 6.04
N LEU A 64 14.07 -20.24 6.16
CA LEU A 64 13.00 -20.07 5.16
C LEU A 64 12.51 -18.62 5.11
N LEU A 65 12.35 -17.97 6.25
CA LEU A 65 11.95 -16.58 6.32
C LEU A 65 13.05 -15.66 5.76
N ASP A 66 14.32 -15.96 6.07
CA ASP A 66 15.45 -15.20 5.58
C ASP A 66 15.56 -15.28 4.04
N GLU A 67 15.36 -16.47 3.46
CA GLU A 67 15.34 -16.67 2.01
C GLU A 67 14.16 -15.95 1.34
N ILE A 68 12.98 -15.92 1.97
CA ILE A 68 11.79 -15.22 1.43
C ILE A 68 12.00 -13.70 1.43
N TYR A 69 12.58 -13.15 2.50
CA TYR A 69 12.57 -11.71 2.72
C TYR A 69 13.88 -11.01 2.30
N PHE A 70 15.02 -11.68 2.40
CA PHE A 70 16.32 -11.01 2.23
C PHE A 70 17.21 -11.64 1.17
N HIS A 71 17.14 -12.96 0.98
CA HIS A 71 18.00 -13.71 0.07
C HIS A 71 17.24 -14.23 -1.16
N GLY A 72 17.94 -14.96 -2.00
CA GLY A 72 17.37 -15.54 -3.20
C GLY A 72 16.72 -14.53 -4.16
N PRO A 73 16.01 -15.01 -5.19
CA PRO A 73 15.45 -14.14 -6.21
C PRO A 73 14.28 -13.28 -5.70
N PHE A 74 13.51 -13.77 -4.74
CA PHE A 74 12.37 -13.03 -4.18
C PHE A 74 12.85 -12.00 -3.16
N GLY A 75 13.76 -12.34 -2.25
CA GLY A 75 14.33 -11.45 -1.27
C GLY A 75 15.11 -10.30 -1.91
N ALA A 76 15.98 -10.61 -2.86
CA ALA A 76 16.74 -9.59 -3.60
C ALA A 76 15.82 -8.63 -4.38
N THR A 77 14.79 -9.17 -5.06
CA THR A 77 13.79 -8.34 -5.78
C THR A 77 12.98 -7.49 -4.80
N GLY A 78 12.57 -8.06 -3.66
CA GLY A 78 11.86 -7.34 -2.61
C GLY A 78 12.71 -6.19 -2.06
N SER A 79 13.98 -6.43 -1.75
CA SER A 79 14.92 -5.40 -1.29
C SER A 79 15.10 -4.27 -2.31
N ALA A 80 15.24 -4.62 -3.60
CA ALA A 80 15.31 -3.64 -4.68
C ALA A 80 14.04 -2.76 -4.77
N LEU A 81 12.85 -3.37 -4.62
CA LEU A 81 11.58 -2.64 -4.69
C LEU A 81 11.28 -1.82 -3.43
N HIS A 82 11.86 -2.17 -2.27
CA HIS A 82 11.80 -1.35 -1.05
C HIS A 82 12.84 -0.22 -1.04
N SER A 83 13.79 -0.21 -1.97
CA SER A 83 14.67 0.95 -2.15
C SER A 83 13.91 2.12 -2.77
N ALA A 84 14.27 3.35 -2.35
CA ALA A 84 13.74 4.57 -2.95
C ALA A 84 14.28 4.82 -4.37
N MET A 85 15.46 4.28 -4.71
CA MET A 85 16.15 4.60 -5.96
C MET A 85 15.36 4.24 -7.22
N PRO A 86 14.79 3.02 -7.37
CA PRO A 86 14.03 2.68 -8.57
C PRO A 86 12.79 3.57 -8.75
N VAL A 87 12.02 3.80 -7.70
CA VAL A 87 10.80 4.61 -7.81
C VAL A 87 11.09 6.08 -8.02
N VAL A 88 12.15 6.63 -7.40
CA VAL A 88 12.60 8.00 -7.64
C VAL A 88 13.10 8.16 -9.09
N ALA A 89 13.86 7.20 -9.61
CA ALA A 89 14.28 7.21 -11.02
C ALA A 89 13.07 7.24 -11.97
N LEU A 90 12.04 6.43 -11.70
CA LEU A 90 10.81 6.42 -12.49
C LEU A 90 10.01 7.72 -12.35
N LEU A 91 9.97 8.33 -11.17
CA LEU A 91 9.34 9.65 -10.96
C LEU A 91 10.10 10.74 -11.72
N LEU A 92 11.43 10.70 -11.74
CA LEU A 92 12.24 11.62 -12.54
C LEU A 92 11.97 11.44 -14.03
N VAL A 93 11.92 10.20 -14.53
CA VAL A 93 11.53 9.89 -15.92
C VAL A 93 10.13 10.44 -16.22
N TYR A 94 9.17 10.21 -15.33
CA TYR A 94 7.81 10.73 -15.48
C TYR A 94 7.80 12.25 -15.64
N TRP A 95 8.59 12.95 -14.87
CA TRP A 95 8.65 14.40 -14.86
C TRP A 95 9.44 14.96 -16.04
N VAL A 96 10.66 14.46 -16.29
CA VAL A 96 11.55 14.94 -17.37
C VAL A 96 10.92 14.74 -18.75
N PHE A 97 10.29 13.60 -19.00
CA PHE A 97 9.62 13.31 -20.28
C PHE A 97 8.20 13.89 -20.37
N GLY A 98 7.75 14.62 -19.36
CA GLY A 98 6.45 15.27 -19.38
C GLY A 98 5.27 14.30 -19.52
N LEU A 99 5.41 13.06 -19.00
CA LEU A 99 4.39 12.00 -19.11
C LEU A 99 3.06 12.41 -18.49
N GLY A 100 3.06 13.37 -17.55
CA GLY A 100 1.86 13.95 -16.97
C GLY A 100 0.88 14.56 -17.98
N ARG A 101 1.36 14.97 -19.16
CA ARG A 101 0.50 15.48 -20.25
C ARG A 101 -0.35 14.36 -20.88
N ARG A 102 0.15 13.10 -20.86
CA ARG A 102 -0.52 11.91 -21.37
C ARG A 102 -1.30 11.18 -20.27
N ASP A 103 -0.85 11.28 -19.03
CA ASP A 103 -1.47 10.67 -17.84
C ASP A 103 -2.61 11.55 -17.28
N ARG A 104 -3.63 11.81 -18.10
CA ARG A 104 -4.77 12.67 -17.76
C ARG A 104 -5.51 12.26 -16.49
N ARG A 105 -5.53 10.97 -16.20
CA ARG A 105 -6.17 10.38 -14.99
C ARG A 105 -5.20 10.22 -13.83
N ARG A 106 -3.95 10.64 -14.00
CA ARG A 106 -2.87 10.53 -13.01
C ARG A 106 -2.66 9.10 -12.48
N ILE A 107 -2.92 8.11 -13.33
CA ILE A 107 -2.81 6.68 -12.98
C ILE A 107 -1.36 6.32 -12.69
N LEU A 108 -0.46 6.62 -13.64
CA LEU A 108 0.97 6.33 -13.48
C LEU A 108 1.58 7.14 -12.32
N LEU A 109 1.24 8.42 -12.21
CA LEU A 109 1.71 9.26 -11.10
C LEU A 109 1.33 8.66 -9.74
N TRP A 110 0.06 8.32 -9.54
CA TRP A 110 -0.39 7.78 -8.26
C TRP A 110 0.12 6.37 -7.99
N PHE A 111 0.34 5.56 -9.02
CA PHE A 111 1.03 4.29 -8.88
C PHE A 111 2.45 4.48 -8.32
N LEU A 112 3.24 5.38 -8.91
CA LEU A 112 4.59 5.67 -8.45
C LEU A 112 4.60 6.33 -7.06
N LEU A 113 3.67 7.24 -6.78
CA LEU A 113 3.54 7.85 -5.46
C LEU A 113 3.11 6.83 -4.38
N GLY A 114 2.28 5.85 -4.74
CA GLY A 114 1.91 4.75 -3.86
C GLY A 114 3.11 3.88 -3.51
N TRP A 115 3.90 3.50 -4.51
CA TRP A 115 5.14 2.75 -4.30
C TRP A 115 6.12 3.56 -3.44
N PHE A 116 6.39 4.81 -3.78
CA PHE A 116 7.28 5.66 -3.00
C PHE A 116 6.80 5.83 -1.55
N GLY A 117 5.48 6.04 -1.35
CA GLY A 117 4.88 6.16 -0.03
C GLY A 117 5.04 4.90 0.81
N HIS A 118 4.92 3.70 0.21
CA HIS A 118 5.21 2.43 0.85
C HIS A 118 6.67 2.40 1.34
N THR A 119 7.63 2.62 0.43
CA THR A 119 9.06 2.60 0.75
C THR A 119 9.41 3.54 1.93
N ILE A 120 8.88 4.76 1.93
CA ILE A 120 9.12 5.72 3.02
C ILE A 120 8.45 5.27 4.33
N ALA A 121 7.23 4.77 4.27
CA ALA A 121 6.54 4.32 5.48
C ALA A 121 7.25 3.11 6.11
N ASP A 122 7.74 2.17 5.31
CA ASP A 122 8.50 1.03 5.81
C ASP A 122 9.86 1.44 6.37
N PHE A 123 10.56 2.31 5.68
CA PHE A 123 11.80 2.89 6.23
C PHE A 123 11.58 3.50 7.63
N LEU A 124 10.42 4.08 7.90
CA LEU A 124 10.08 4.70 9.19
C LEU A 124 9.49 3.72 10.22
N THR A 125 9.18 2.47 9.86
CA THR A 125 8.48 1.53 10.73
C THR A 125 9.09 0.13 10.80
N HIS A 126 10.27 -0.07 10.21
CA HIS A 126 11.02 -1.32 10.29
C HIS A 126 12.20 -1.18 11.24
N VAL A 127 12.42 -2.18 12.09
CA VAL A 127 13.46 -2.19 13.14
C VAL A 127 14.44 -3.34 12.91
N ASP A 128 13.92 -4.57 12.84
CA ASP A 128 14.73 -5.79 12.77
C ASP A 128 14.85 -6.31 11.32
N ASP A 129 13.95 -5.85 10.45
CA ASP A 129 13.82 -6.25 9.04
C ASP A 129 14.12 -5.08 8.10
N THR A 130 15.16 -4.32 8.44
CA THR A 130 15.57 -3.13 7.69
C THR A 130 16.07 -3.48 6.30
N ARG A 131 15.95 -2.53 5.38
CA ARG A 131 16.45 -2.63 4.01
C ARG A 131 17.13 -1.32 3.61
N PRO A 132 18.20 -1.38 2.81
CA PRO A 132 18.94 -0.18 2.41
C PRO A 132 18.06 0.71 1.51
N LEU A 133 17.72 1.90 2.00
CA LEU A 133 16.86 2.85 1.30
C LEU A 133 17.45 3.32 -0.04
N LEU A 134 18.76 3.38 -0.15
CA LEU A 134 19.48 3.92 -1.30
C LEU A 134 20.17 2.85 -2.16
N TRP A 135 19.81 1.57 -1.98
CA TRP A 135 20.33 0.50 -2.83
C TRP A 135 20.02 0.76 -4.32
N PRO A 136 20.89 0.48 -5.29
CA PRO A 136 22.23 -0.14 -5.17
C PRO A 136 23.38 0.85 -4.98
N ILE A 137 23.13 2.13 -4.72
CA ILE A 137 24.18 3.15 -4.62
C ILE A 137 24.87 3.11 -3.25
N TRP A 138 24.09 2.82 -2.20
CA TRP A 138 24.57 2.79 -0.82
C TRP A 138 23.78 1.77 -0.01
N ASP A 139 24.51 0.85 0.63
CA ASP A 139 23.94 -0.24 1.46
C ASP A 139 23.70 0.18 2.92
N TRP A 140 23.62 1.48 3.19
CA TRP A 140 23.34 1.97 4.53
C TRP A 140 21.89 1.65 4.92
N GLU A 141 21.75 1.06 6.08
CA GLU A 141 20.48 0.73 6.70
C GLU A 141 20.24 1.56 7.96
N TRP A 142 19.00 1.85 8.24
CA TRP A 142 18.60 2.54 9.45
C TRP A 142 17.47 1.80 10.14
N SER A 143 17.71 1.43 11.40
CA SER A 143 16.69 0.82 12.24
C SER A 143 15.83 1.92 12.86
N SER A 144 14.52 1.86 12.61
CA SER A 144 13.57 2.83 13.13
C SER A 144 13.37 2.67 14.64
N PRO A 145 13.12 3.73 15.41
CA PRO A 145 12.72 3.61 16.80
C PRO A 145 11.30 3.06 16.98
N VAL A 146 10.52 2.93 15.89
CA VAL A 146 9.14 2.44 15.90
C VAL A 146 9.01 1.25 14.94
N SER A 147 8.49 0.14 15.43
CA SER A 147 8.14 -1.02 14.61
C SER A 147 6.63 -1.10 14.38
N TYR A 148 6.22 -1.61 13.22
CA TYR A 148 4.80 -1.90 12.99
C TYR A 148 4.32 -3.20 13.66
N TYR A 149 5.25 -4.09 14.09
CA TYR A 149 4.91 -5.38 14.68
C TYR A 149 5.63 -5.69 16.00
N ASN A 150 6.89 -5.25 16.19
CA ASN A 150 7.68 -5.59 17.36
C ASN A 150 7.24 -4.77 18.59
N ARG A 151 6.71 -5.46 19.61
CA ARG A 151 6.17 -4.83 20.83
C ARG A 151 7.23 -4.07 21.64
N LEU A 152 8.49 -4.42 21.53
CA LEU A 152 9.59 -3.71 22.20
C LEU A 152 9.82 -2.31 21.62
N TYR A 153 9.36 -2.08 20.38
CA TYR A 153 9.50 -0.84 19.63
C TYR A 153 8.13 -0.26 19.25
N TYR A 154 7.21 -0.19 20.21
CA TYR A 154 5.87 0.41 20.07
C TYR A 154 4.95 -0.25 19.01
N GLY A 155 5.20 -1.52 18.63
CA GLY A 155 4.40 -2.18 17.58
C GLY A 155 2.91 -2.29 17.92
N ARG A 156 2.57 -2.49 19.20
CA ARG A 156 1.17 -2.51 19.65
C ARG A 156 0.50 -1.14 19.52
N GLU A 157 1.17 -0.10 19.94
CA GLU A 157 0.69 1.29 19.87
C GLU A 157 0.54 1.72 18.43
N PHE A 158 1.51 1.40 17.58
CA PHE A 158 1.45 1.65 16.15
C PHE A 158 0.25 0.96 15.50
N PHE A 159 0.03 -0.32 15.83
CA PHE A 159 -1.13 -1.08 15.33
C PHE A 159 -2.45 -0.41 15.73
N ILE A 160 -2.60 -0.05 17.01
CA ILE A 160 -3.81 0.60 17.53
C ILE A 160 -4.06 1.94 16.82
N VAL A 161 -3.02 2.77 16.67
CA VAL A 161 -3.14 4.09 16.03
C VAL A 161 -3.46 3.96 14.54
N SER A 162 -2.73 3.12 13.81
CA SER A 162 -2.92 2.95 12.37
C SER A 162 -4.32 2.39 12.04
N HIS A 163 -4.76 1.35 12.74
CA HIS A 163 -6.08 0.75 12.53
C HIS A 163 -7.21 1.64 13.06
N GLY A 164 -7.01 2.33 14.18
CA GLY A 164 -7.94 3.34 14.67
C GLY A 164 -8.16 4.45 13.64
N LEU A 165 -7.10 4.95 13.01
CA LEU A 165 -7.19 5.94 11.93
C LEU A 165 -7.91 5.37 10.69
N MET A 166 -7.63 4.12 10.31
CA MET A 166 -8.36 3.46 9.22
C MET A 166 -9.86 3.39 9.51
N LEU A 167 -10.25 2.97 10.71
CA LEU A 167 -11.66 2.89 11.13
C LEU A 167 -12.33 4.26 11.14
N LEU A 168 -11.64 5.31 11.59
CA LEU A 168 -12.15 6.67 11.56
C LEU A 168 -12.39 7.16 10.13
N ILE A 169 -11.45 6.90 9.21
CA ILE A 169 -11.60 7.25 7.79
C ILE A 169 -12.77 6.49 7.18
N ILE A 170 -12.88 5.18 7.41
CA ILE A 170 -14.00 4.36 6.91
C ILE A 170 -15.34 4.89 7.44
N SER A 171 -15.43 5.14 8.74
CA SER A 171 -16.65 5.65 9.38
C SER A 171 -17.06 7.00 8.80
N TRP A 172 -16.10 7.91 8.62
CA TRP A 172 -16.34 9.21 7.99
C TRP A 172 -16.85 9.08 6.54
N LEU A 173 -16.26 8.19 5.74
CA LEU A 173 -16.69 7.93 4.37
C LEU A 173 -18.11 7.35 4.31
N LEU A 174 -18.45 6.44 5.20
CA LEU A 174 -19.80 5.85 5.32
C LEU A 174 -20.83 6.90 5.72
N LEU A 175 -20.55 7.70 6.75
CA LEU A 175 -21.43 8.79 7.19
C LEU A 175 -21.67 9.80 6.06
N LYS A 176 -20.60 10.22 5.37
CA LYS A 176 -20.71 11.12 4.21
C LYS A 176 -21.60 10.55 3.11
N ARG A 177 -21.49 9.25 2.83
CA ARG A 177 -22.35 8.56 1.85
C ARG A 177 -23.81 8.54 2.27
N ILE A 178 -24.11 8.20 3.54
CA ILE A 178 -25.46 8.13 4.09
C ILE A 178 -26.14 9.50 4.05
N VAL A 179 -25.45 10.53 4.54
CA VAL A 179 -25.98 11.91 4.54
C VAL A 179 -26.21 12.40 3.10
N GLY A 180 -25.27 12.13 2.20
CA GLY A 180 -25.42 12.48 0.78
C GLY A 180 -26.59 11.80 0.09
N GLN A 181 -26.87 10.54 0.42
CA GLN A 181 -28.03 9.81 -0.10
C GLN A 181 -29.37 10.35 0.44
N LYS A 182 -29.44 10.64 1.75
CA LYS A 182 -30.64 11.25 2.36
C LYS A 182 -30.96 12.57 1.68
N ARG A 183 -29.98 13.46 1.53
CA ARG A 183 -30.16 14.77 0.89
C ARG A 183 -30.65 14.65 -0.57
N ARG A 184 -30.14 13.67 -1.33
CA ARG A 184 -30.63 13.44 -2.71
C ARG A 184 -32.09 12.98 -2.74
N ARG A 185 -32.53 12.13 -1.81
CA ARG A 185 -33.92 11.66 -1.73
C ARG A 185 -34.89 12.81 -1.40
N THR A 186 -34.48 13.73 -0.53
CA THR A 186 -35.32 14.87 -0.13
C THR A 186 -35.45 15.91 -1.26
N LEU A 187 -34.49 15.99 -2.17
CA LEU A 187 -34.48 16.97 -3.27
C LEU A 187 -35.10 16.44 -4.57
N LEU A 188 -35.43 15.15 -4.66
CA LEU A 188 -36.14 14.62 -5.84
C LEU A 188 -37.65 14.86 -5.66
N PRO A 189 -38.35 15.56 -6.58
CA PRO A 189 -39.80 15.70 -6.52
C PRO A 189 -40.45 14.32 -6.59
N ASP A 190 -41.50 14.15 -5.79
CA ASP A 190 -42.31 12.94 -5.78
C ASP A 190 -42.94 12.72 -7.16
N ARG A 191 -42.41 11.75 -7.91
CA ARG A 191 -42.96 11.36 -9.22
C ARG A 191 -44.32 10.65 -9.15
N SER A 192 -44.89 10.54 -7.93
CA SER A 192 -46.20 9.92 -7.74
C SER A 192 -47.38 10.86 -8.07
N VAL A 193 -47.12 12.14 -8.38
CA VAL A 193 -48.15 13.03 -8.88
C VAL A 193 -48.56 12.54 -10.27
N LYS A 194 -49.64 11.78 -10.31
CA LYS A 194 -50.29 11.21 -11.48
C LYS A 194 -50.52 12.31 -12.53
N ARG A 195 -50.18 12.03 -13.77
CA ARG A 195 -50.70 12.79 -14.92
C ARG A 195 -52.21 12.76 -14.84
N PRO A 196 -52.89 13.89 -15.03
CA PRO A 196 -54.35 13.86 -15.17
C PRO A 196 -54.72 12.99 -16.37
N PRO A 197 -55.86 12.24 -16.30
CA PRO A 197 -56.36 11.49 -17.45
C PRO A 197 -56.74 12.47 -18.56
N ALA A 198 -56.43 12.07 -19.79
CA ALA A 198 -56.74 12.81 -21.03
C ALA A 198 -58.26 12.87 -21.30
#